data_4f9e9a42dcb4470cf7a32ff6c5a5db41
#
_entry.id   4f9e9a42dcb4470cf7a32ff6c5a5db41
#
_cell.length_a   1.000
_cell.length_b   1.000
_cell.length_c   1.000
_cell.angle_alpha   90.00
_cell.angle_beta   90.00
_cell.angle_gamma   90.00
#
_symmetry.space_group_name_H-M   'P 1'
#
loop_
_entity.id
_entity.type
_entity.pdbx_description
1 polymer ?
#
loop_
_entity_poly.entity_id
_entity_poly.type
_entity_poly.pdbx_seq_one_letter_code
_entity_poly.pdbx_strand_id
1 'polypeptide(L)'
;MKPGMSAETDSARSRPFIARTIRTLSPLIILGWLVLILYTTLASVNWDWTKAIPALETVGDERSVSLMPQDAPAVKAIMRMGKDFNESNSDSSAMIVLEGKEPLGDDAHRYYAELVRELRNDPEHVEHVQDLWGDRLTSSSVQSPDEKAAYVQLNLVGNQGTAQGDQSVAAVRDIVKRTSPSAPKDVETYVAGAAPLASDMQHAGNKSILKITAVTVVIIFTLLLILYRSVITVILLLIMVGVELAAARGIVAFLGHHDVFVLSTFAVNMLVFLSIAAGTDYGIFFFGRYQEARQAGQDRETAYYTTYRSVAPVVLASGVTIAGAILCLHFTRLPYFQTMGIPCAIGMLAAVAAIGTAVVRWPLPWSPPESWWQAGSVCWNPSAS
;
A
#
# COMPACT_ATOMS: atom_id res chain seq x y z
N MET A 1 -19.88 -56.79 28.17
CA MET A 1 -20.09 -55.33 28.31
C MET A 1 -19.25 -54.63 27.24
N LYS A 2 -19.88 -53.99 26.24
CA LYS A 2 -19.19 -53.29 25.14
C LYS A 2 -19.00 -51.82 25.55
N PRO A 3 -17.80 -51.29 25.71
CA PRO A 3 -17.56 -49.87 25.86
C PRO A 3 -17.21 -49.30 24.49
N GLY A 4 -18.18 -48.88 23.72
CA GLY A 4 -17.91 -48.34 22.39
C GLY A 4 -18.99 -47.43 21.83
N MET A 5 -20.11 -47.28 22.52
CA MET A 5 -21.28 -46.61 21.94
C MET A 5 -21.62 -45.23 22.53
N SER A 6 -20.83 -44.73 23.48
CA SER A 6 -21.04 -43.43 24.09
C SER A 6 -20.15 -42.31 23.54
N ALA A 7 -19.07 -42.61 22.82
CA ALA A 7 -18.17 -41.59 22.28
C ALA A 7 -18.63 -41.05 20.92
N GLU A 8 -19.41 -41.83 20.16
CA GLU A 8 -19.90 -41.41 18.83
C GLU A 8 -21.09 -40.45 18.88
N THR A 9 -21.86 -40.48 19.97
CA THR A 9 -23.04 -39.61 20.15
C THR A 9 -22.70 -38.23 20.67
N ASP A 10 -21.53 -38.02 21.27
CA ASP A 10 -21.11 -36.73 21.81
C ASP A 10 -20.41 -35.82 20.74
N SER A 11 -19.80 -36.42 19.72
CA SER A 11 -19.20 -35.71 18.59
C SER A 11 -20.22 -35.07 17.66
N ALA A 12 -21.44 -35.62 17.61
CA ALA A 12 -22.55 -35.08 16.78
C ALA A 12 -23.24 -33.87 17.39
N ARG A 13 -23.04 -33.59 18.68
CA ARG A 13 -23.77 -32.51 19.42
C ARG A 13 -23.16 -31.13 19.38
N SER A 14 -21.98 -30.92 18.80
CA SER A 14 -21.32 -29.60 18.86
C SER A 14 -20.82 -29.06 17.52
N ARG A 15 -21.61 -29.22 16.45
CA ARG A 15 -21.29 -28.55 15.19
C ARG A 15 -21.57 -27.03 15.36
N PRO A 16 -20.54 -26.14 15.31
CA PRO A 16 -20.76 -24.70 15.51
C PRO A 16 -21.77 -24.20 14.47
N PHE A 17 -22.81 -23.49 14.93
CA PHE A 17 -23.86 -22.95 14.06
C PHE A 17 -23.28 -22.13 12.90
N ILE A 18 -22.29 -21.27 13.20
CA ILE A 18 -21.60 -20.43 12.22
C ILE A 18 -20.92 -21.26 11.13
N ALA A 19 -20.16 -22.32 11.50
CA ALA A 19 -19.48 -23.19 10.54
C ALA A 19 -20.45 -23.94 9.63
N ARG A 20 -21.62 -24.34 10.17
CA ARG A 20 -22.68 -24.99 9.41
C ARG A 20 -23.33 -24.01 8.41
N THR A 21 -23.66 -22.81 8.85
CA THR A 21 -24.23 -21.75 8.01
C THR A 21 -23.28 -21.37 6.88
N ILE A 22 -22.00 -21.14 7.20
CA ILE A 22 -20.99 -20.82 6.21
C ILE A 22 -20.87 -21.95 5.19
N ARG A 23 -20.85 -23.20 5.62
CA ARG A 23 -20.76 -24.35 4.71
C ARG A 23 -21.98 -24.44 3.78
N THR A 24 -23.19 -24.21 4.28
CA THR A 24 -24.42 -24.27 3.48
C THR A 24 -24.47 -23.13 2.48
N LEU A 25 -24.05 -21.92 2.88
CA LEU A 25 -24.00 -20.73 2.04
C LEU A 25 -22.71 -20.60 1.22
N SER A 26 -21.75 -21.52 1.39
CA SER A 26 -20.43 -21.43 0.74
C SER A 26 -20.46 -21.21 -0.78
N PRO A 27 -21.36 -21.84 -1.59
CA PRO A 27 -21.39 -21.55 -3.02
C PRO A 27 -21.81 -20.12 -3.32
N LEU A 28 -22.75 -19.57 -2.55
CA LEU A 28 -23.16 -18.17 -2.69
C LEU A 28 -22.09 -17.19 -2.22
N ILE A 29 -21.38 -17.53 -1.14
CA ILE A 29 -20.29 -16.72 -0.61
C ILE A 29 -19.12 -16.69 -1.60
N ILE A 30 -18.71 -17.86 -2.14
CA ILE A 30 -17.66 -17.95 -3.16
C ILE A 30 -18.06 -17.19 -4.43
N LEU A 31 -19.33 -17.36 -4.87
CA LEU A 31 -19.83 -16.60 -6.00
C LEU A 31 -19.80 -15.09 -5.72
N GLY A 32 -20.19 -14.67 -4.52
CA GLY A 32 -20.09 -13.27 -4.07
C GLY A 32 -18.67 -12.73 -4.13
N TRP A 33 -17.69 -13.48 -3.62
CA TRP A 33 -16.27 -13.12 -3.71
C TRP A 33 -15.79 -13.05 -5.17
N LEU A 34 -16.15 -14.02 -6.01
CA LEU A 34 -15.78 -14.03 -7.42
C LEU A 34 -16.41 -12.85 -8.19
N VAL A 35 -17.68 -12.52 -7.92
CA VAL A 35 -18.34 -11.37 -8.51
C VAL A 35 -17.67 -10.06 -8.05
N LEU A 36 -17.33 -9.93 -6.76
CA LEU A 36 -16.63 -8.76 -6.23
C LEU A 36 -15.26 -8.60 -6.89
N ILE A 37 -14.48 -9.68 -7.00
CA ILE A 37 -13.18 -9.68 -7.66
C ILE A 37 -13.30 -9.35 -9.13
N LEU A 38 -14.22 -10.00 -9.84
CA LEU A 38 -14.46 -9.75 -11.25
C LEU A 38 -14.85 -8.29 -11.48
N TYR A 39 -15.75 -7.77 -10.66
CA TYR A 39 -16.18 -6.38 -10.73
C TYR A 39 -15.03 -5.40 -10.50
N THR A 40 -14.23 -5.59 -9.43
CA THR A 40 -13.09 -4.72 -9.10
C THR A 40 -11.94 -4.85 -10.11
N THR A 41 -11.72 -6.06 -10.67
CA THR A 41 -10.70 -6.27 -11.71
C THR A 41 -11.11 -5.66 -13.04
N LEU A 42 -12.38 -5.79 -13.43
CA LEU A 42 -12.91 -5.15 -14.64
C LEU A 42 -12.92 -3.62 -14.49
N ALA A 43 -13.18 -3.10 -13.31
CA ALA A 43 -13.11 -1.67 -13.02
C ALA A 43 -11.67 -1.11 -13.21
N SER A 44 -10.65 -1.91 -12.93
CA SER A 44 -9.23 -1.51 -13.15
C SER A 44 -8.79 -1.55 -14.62
N VAL A 45 -9.57 -2.19 -15.53
CA VAL A 45 -9.21 -2.38 -16.96
C VAL A 45 -9.90 -1.36 -17.89
N ASN A 46 -10.37 -0.22 -17.41
CA ASN A 46 -10.95 0.86 -18.23
C ASN A 46 -12.07 0.45 -19.21
N TRP A 47 -12.90 -0.50 -18.86
CA TRP A 47 -14.09 -0.82 -19.67
C TRP A 47 -15.19 0.22 -19.39
N ASP A 48 -15.74 0.86 -20.41
CA ASP A 48 -16.59 2.05 -20.32
C ASP A 48 -17.78 1.98 -19.35
N TRP A 49 -18.30 0.81 -19.07
CA TRP A 49 -19.42 0.61 -18.12
C TRP A 49 -18.98 0.30 -16.68
N THR A 50 -17.66 0.16 -16.46
CA THR A 50 -17.08 -0.09 -15.12
C THR A 50 -16.49 1.17 -14.47
N LYS A 51 -16.65 2.34 -15.08
CA LYS A 51 -16.20 3.65 -14.54
C LYS A 51 -16.77 3.99 -13.16
N ALA A 52 -17.71 3.17 -12.66
CA ALA A 52 -18.31 3.38 -11.34
C ALA A 52 -17.36 3.16 -10.16
N ILE A 53 -16.22 2.45 -10.33
CA ILE A 53 -15.21 2.28 -9.28
C ILE A 53 -13.82 2.35 -9.92
N PRO A 54 -13.07 3.43 -9.73
CA PRO A 54 -11.68 3.53 -10.20
C PRO A 54 -10.78 2.54 -9.43
N ALA A 55 -9.61 2.24 -10.00
CA ALA A 55 -8.60 1.44 -9.34
C ALA A 55 -8.22 2.06 -7.98
N LEU A 56 -7.89 1.22 -7.00
CA LEU A 56 -7.55 1.69 -5.65
C LEU A 56 -6.38 2.69 -5.67
N GLU A 57 -5.41 2.48 -6.54
CA GLU A 57 -4.28 3.38 -6.75
C GLU A 57 -4.72 4.76 -7.25
N THR A 58 -5.62 4.80 -8.23
CA THR A 58 -6.18 6.06 -8.77
C THR A 58 -6.92 6.84 -7.69
N VAL A 59 -7.73 6.15 -6.87
CA VAL A 59 -8.42 6.78 -5.73
C VAL A 59 -7.41 7.31 -4.71
N GLY A 60 -6.31 6.59 -4.46
CA GLY A 60 -5.25 7.01 -3.55
C GLY A 60 -4.47 8.23 -4.05
N ASP A 61 -4.22 8.29 -5.35
CA ASP A 61 -3.49 9.41 -5.98
C ASP A 61 -4.36 10.66 -6.08
N GLU A 62 -5.61 10.54 -6.53
CA GLU A 62 -6.55 11.67 -6.65
C GLU A 62 -6.89 12.32 -5.30
N ARG A 63 -6.85 11.55 -4.22
CA ARG A 63 -7.24 11.98 -2.86
C ARG A 63 -6.07 12.05 -1.89
N SER A 64 -4.86 12.19 -2.43
CA SER A 64 -3.65 12.32 -1.62
C SER A 64 -3.76 13.51 -0.65
N VAL A 65 -3.22 13.32 0.54
CA VAL A 65 -3.31 14.26 1.66
C VAL A 65 -1.95 14.88 1.92
N SER A 66 -1.94 16.16 2.30
CA SER A 66 -0.73 16.84 2.75
C SER A 66 -0.01 16.03 3.83
N LEU A 67 1.32 15.97 3.73
CA LEU A 67 2.17 15.29 4.71
C LEU A 67 2.12 15.96 6.08
N MET A 68 1.88 17.24 6.11
CA MET A 68 1.91 18.06 7.34
C MET A 68 0.49 18.36 7.84
N PRO A 69 0.27 18.36 9.17
CA PRO A 69 -0.99 18.81 9.73
C PRO A 69 -1.24 20.28 9.40
N GLN A 70 -2.32 20.57 8.71
CA GLN A 70 -2.65 21.95 8.29
C GLN A 70 -2.98 22.88 9.49
N ASP A 71 -3.26 22.32 10.65
CA ASP A 71 -3.48 23.04 11.91
C ASP A 71 -2.19 23.33 12.69
N ALA A 72 -1.04 22.80 12.25
CA ALA A 72 0.24 23.03 12.91
C ALA A 72 0.65 24.50 12.87
N PRO A 73 1.19 25.05 13.97
CA PRO A 73 1.57 26.48 14.03
C PRO A 73 2.53 26.89 12.92
N ALA A 74 3.49 26.04 12.56
CA ALA A 74 4.45 26.31 11.49
C ALA A 74 3.76 26.38 10.12
N VAL A 75 2.85 25.44 9.82
CA VAL A 75 2.11 25.44 8.55
C VAL A 75 1.21 26.68 8.45
N LYS A 76 0.49 27.01 9.54
CA LYS A 76 -0.31 28.23 9.61
C LYS A 76 0.52 29.50 9.40
N ALA A 77 1.74 29.54 9.95
CA ALA A 77 2.64 30.67 9.75
C ALA A 77 3.09 30.79 8.29
N ILE A 78 3.47 29.66 7.66
CA ILE A 78 3.86 29.62 6.24
C ILE A 78 2.69 30.05 5.36
N MET A 79 1.50 29.49 5.56
CA MET A 79 0.30 29.84 4.80
C MET A 79 -0.09 31.31 4.98
N ARG A 80 0.03 31.85 6.20
CA ARG A 80 -0.23 33.26 6.47
C ARG A 80 0.80 34.15 5.79
N MET A 81 2.07 33.80 5.86
CA MET A 81 3.13 34.54 5.19
C MET A 81 2.91 34.57 3.68
N GLY A 82 2.65 33.40 3.06
CA GLY A 82 2.36 33.32 1.64
C GLY A 82 1.16 34.17 1.23
N LYS A 83 0.10 34.19 2.03
CA LYS A 83 -1.10 35.03 1.79
C LYS A 83 -0.86 36.52 2.00
N ASP A 84 -0.22 36.91 3.11
CA ASP A 84 -0.01 38.34 3.47
C ASP A 84 0.95 39.00 2.48
N PHE A 85 1.91 38.24 1.90
CA PHE A 85 2.82 38.73 0.85
C PHE A 85 2.36 38.41 -0.59
N ASN A 86 1.23 37.70 -0.74
CA ASN A 86 0.70 37.25 -2.03
C ASN A 86 1.69 36.38 -2.83
N GLU A 87 2.41 35.49 -2.13
CA GLU A 87 3.45 34.65 -2.70
C GLU A 87 3.02 33.19 -2.84
N SER A 88 2.14 32.68 -1.96
CA SER A 88 1.63 31.29 -2.07
C SER A 88 0.34 31.06 -1.30
N ASN A 89 -0.40 30.03 -1.75
CA ASN A 89 -1.56 29.47 -1.05
C ASN A 89 -1.30 28.02 -0.62
N SER A 90 -0.05 27.54 -0.73
CA SER A 90 0.36 26.17 -0.45
C SER A 90 1.57 26.12 0.51
N ASP A 91 1.85 24.92 1.04
CA ASP A 91 3.05 24.67 1.83
C ASP A 91 4.19 24.02 0.99
N SER A 92 4.03 23.99 -0.33
CA SER A 92 4.99 23.39 -1.26
C SER A 92 6.04 24.39 -1.68
N SER A 93 7.29 24.12 -1.31
CA SER A 93 8.44 24.90 -1.76
C SER A 93 9.45 24.05 -2.50
N ALA A 94 10.02 24.62 -3.55
CA ALA A 94 11.12 24.06 -4.30
C ALA A 94 12.23 25.08 -4.47
N MET A 95 13.40 24.60 -4.81
CA MET A 95 14.59 25.40 -5.07
C MET A 95 15.26 24.87 -6.33
N ILE A 96 15.61 25.75 -7.26
CA ILE A 96 16.43 25.36 -8.39
C ILE A 96 17.82 25.92 -8.13
N VAL A 97 18.82 25.05 -8.11
CA VAL A 97 20.21 25.38 -7.86
C VAL A 97 20.98 25.26 -9.17
N LEU A 98 21.70 26.30 -9.53
CA LEU A 98 22.68 26.31 -10.61
C LEU A 98 24.07 26.15 -9.99
N GLU A 99 24.84 25.18 -10.47
CA GLU A 99 26.19 24.91 -10.00
C GLU A 99 27.16 24.88 -11.19
N GLY A 100 28.17 25.75 -11.13
CA GLY A 100 29.22 25.86 -12.12
C GLY A 100 30.56 25.30 -11.63
N LYS A 101 31.38 24.78 -12.54
CA LYS A 101 32.78 24.41 -12.23
C LYS A 101 33.65 25.65 -12.01
N GLU A 102 33.36 26.72 -12.73
CA GLU A 102 33.95 28.05 -12.63
C GLU A 102 32.93 29.03 -12.06
N PRO A 103 33.32 30.21 -11.59
CA PRO A 103 32.41 31.25 -11.17
C PRO A 103 31.35 31.56 -12.22
N LEU A 104 30.09 31.71 -11.79
CA LEU A 104 28.93 31.94 -12.67
C LEU A 104 29.02 33.30 -13.34
N GLY A 105 29.28 33.32 -14.65
CA GLY A 105 29.43 34.53 -15.46
C GLY A 105 28.11 34.96 -16.14
N ASP A 106 28.23 35.93 -17.07
CA ASP A 106 27.08 36.54 -17.80
C ASP A 106 26.26 35.49 -18.57
N ASP A 107 26.87 34.43 -19.04
CA ASP A 107 26.19 33.31 -19.74
C ASP A 107 25.23 32.55 -18.79
N ALA A 108 25.66 32.33 -17.55
CA ALA A 108 24.84 31.71 -16.52
C ALA A 108 23.69 32.63 -16.10
N HIS A 109 23.93 33.95 -16.03
CA HIS A 109 22.88 34.92 -15.76
C HIS A 109 21.82 34.96 -16.88
N ARG A 110 22.22 34.85 -18.16
CA ARG A 110 21.27 34.78 -19.28
C ARG A 110 20.42 33.49 -19.22
N TYR A 111 21.04 32.37 -18.96
CA TYR A 111 20.35 31.11 -18.77
C TYR A 111 19.37 31.16 -17.58
N TYR A 112 19.80 31.71 -16.45
CA TYR A 112 18.96 31.91 -15.28
C TYR A 112 17.73 32.80 -15.61
N ALA A 113 17.93 33.90 -16.30
CA ALA A 113 16.83 34.77 -16.70
C ALA A 113 15.82 34.08 -17.62
N GLU A 114 16.29 33.23 -18.54
CA GLU A 114 15.45 32.43 -19.39
C GLU A 114 14.65 31.39 -18.54
N LEU A 115 15.30 30.69 -17.62
CA LEU A 115 14.68 29.73 -16.71
C LEU A 115 13.58 30.40 -15.86
N VAL A 116 13.88 31.53 -15.22
CA VAL A 116 12.92 32.30 -14.42
C VAL A 116 11.72 32.75 -15.26
N ARG A 117 11.94 33.14 -16.51
CA ARG A 117 10.86 33.54 -17.42
C ARG A 117 9.95 32.34 -17.73
N GLU A 118 10.50 31.18 -18.04
CA GLU A 118 9.73 29.96 -18.32
C GLU A 118 8.94 29.49 -17.08
N LEU A 119 9.51 29.60 -15.89
CA LEU A 119 8.83 29.28 -14.63
C LEU A 119 7.65 30.23 -14.36
N ARG A 120 7.81 31.53 -14.62
CA ARG A 120 6.73 32.53 -14.48
C ARG A 120 5.63 32.35 -15.52
N ASN A 121 5.92 31.72 -16.65
CA ASN A 121 4.94 31.46 -17.71
C ASN A 121 4.06 30.24 -17.42
N ASP A 122 4.27 29.52 -16.31
CA ASP A 122 3.50 28.37 -15.89
C ASP A 122 2.78 28.59 -14.54
N PRO A 123 1.78 29.48 -14.49
CA PRO A 123 1.05 29.79 -13.25
C PRO A 123 0.15 28.62 -12.78
N GLU A 124 -0.05 27.59 -13.59
CA GLU A 124 -0.80 26.40 -13.22
C GLU A 124 -0.02 25.54 -12.21
N HIS A 125 1.32 25.58 -12.24
CA HIS A 125 2.18 24.76 -11.40
C HIS A 125 3.08 25.58 -10.47
N VAL A 126 3.39 26.85 -10.81
CA VAL A 126 4.27 27.72 -10.04
C VAL A 126 3.50 28.96 -9.58
N GLU A 127 3.24 29.08 -8.26
CA GLU A 127 2.54 30.22 -7.69
C GLU A 127 3.41 31.48 -7.64
N HIS A 128 4.68 31.32 -7.23
CA HIS A 128 5.61 32.42 -7.10
C HIS A 128 7.05 32.02 -7.37
N VAL A 129 7.80 32.91 -8.01
CA VAL A 129 9.23 32.79 -8.27
C VAL A 129 9.95 33.89 -7.54
N GLN A 130 10.71 33.56 -6.51
CA GLN A 130 11.53 34.48 -5.74
C GLN A 130 12.87 34.69 -6.44
N ASP A 131 12.88 35.62 -7.37
CA ASP A 131 14.03 35.95 -8.23
C ASP A 131 14.98 36.93 -7.53
N LEU A 132 15.86 36.42 -6.68
CA LEU A 132 16.82 37.21 -5.94
C LEU A 132 18.17 37.36 -6.67
N TRP A 133 18.54 36.41 -7.53
CA TRP A 133 19.82 36.46 -8.27
C TRP A 133 19.73 37.36 -9.50
N GLY A 134 18.54 37.55 -10.06
CA GLY A 134 18.30 38.51 -11.15
C GLY A 134 18.36 39.99 -10.74
N ASP A 135 18.25 40.30 -9.43
CA ASP A 135 18.36 41.66 -8.90
C ASP A 135 19.76 41.92 -8.33
N ARG A 136 20.39 42.99 -8.77
CA ARG A 136 21.72 43.41 -8.31
C ARG A 136 21.86 43.63 -6.81
N LEU A 137 20.78 44.02 -6.13
CA LEU A 137 20.78 44.30 -4.70
C LEU A 137 20.75 43.04 -3.86
N THR A 138 20.15 41.99 -4.37
CA THR A 138 19.91 40.73 -3.62
C THR A 138 20.75 39.57 -4.11
N SER A 139 21.41 39.64 -5.28
CA SER A 139 22.14 38.56 -5.90
C SER A 139 23.20 37.92 -4.99
N SER A 140 23.92 38.72 -4.21
CA SER A 140 24.93 38.22 -3.26
C SER A 140 24.35 37.41 -2.11
N SER A 141 23.06 37.47 -1.83
CA SER A 141 22.40 36.74 -0.75
C SER A 141 22.05 35.30 -1.13
N VAL A 142 21.97 35.00 -2.43
CA VAL A 142 21.60 33.70 -2.99
C VAL A 142 22.69 33.07 -3.84
N GLN A 143 23.88 33.67 -3.83
CA GLN A 143 25.08 33.15 -4.48
C GLN A 143 26.07 32.62 -3.43
N SER A 144 26.77 31.54 -3.75
CA SER A 144 27.81 30.99 -2.88
C SER A 144 29.02 31.93 -2.76
N PRO A 145 29.82 31.87 -1.68
CA PRO A 145 30.96 32.74 -1.47
C PRO A 145 32.06 32.61 -2.54
N ASP A 146 32.13 31.48 -3.23
CA ASP A 146 33.04 31.20 -4.34
C ASP A 146 32.45 31.51 -5.71
N GLU A 147 31.24 32.11 -5.72
CA GLU A 147 30.47 32.51 -6.89
C GLU A 147 30.12 31.35 -7.85
N LYS A 148 30.29 30.12 -7.44
CA LYS A 148 30.05 28.93 -8.29
C LYS A 148 28.63 28.38 -8.24
N ALA A 149 27.84 28.76 -7.26
CA ALA A 149 26.45 28.33 -7.15
C ALA A 149 25.53 29.48 -6.88
N ALA A 150 24.33 29.42 -7.46
CA ALA A 150 23.23 30.32 -7.19
C ALA A 150 21.91 29.55 -7.19
N TYR A 151 20.88 30.08 -6.51
CA TYR A 151 19.58 29.42 -6.49
C TYR A 151 18.43 30.40 -6.68
N VAL A 152 17.32 29.85 -7.18
CA VAL A 152 15.99 30.50 -7.19
C VAL A 152 15.05 29.67 -6.33
N GLN A 153 14.28 30.36 -5.50
CA GLN A 153 13.25 29.72 -4.68
C GLN A 153 11.89 29.83 -5.34
N LEU A 154 11.11 28.78 -5.28
CA LEU A 154 9.78 28.64 -5.88
C LEU A 154 8.76 28.26 -4.82
N ASN A 155 7.58 28.86 -4.91
CA ASN A 155 6.38 28.34 -4.26
C ASN A 155 5.51 27.67 -5.33
N LEU A 156 5.13 26.42 -5.08
CA LEU A 156 4.44 25.57 -6.04
C LEU A 156 2.95 25.49 -5.73
N VAL A 157 2.16 25.24 -6.76
CA VAL A 157 0.72 24.99 -6.63
C VAL A 157 0.49 23.62 -6.01
N GLY A 158 -0.44 23.53 -5.04
CA GLY A 158 -0.78 22.30 -4.33
C GLY A 158 0.12 22.03 -3.12
N ASN A 159 -0.45 21.40 -2.09
CA ASN A 159 0.30 21.13 -0.86
C ASN A 159 1.28 19.96 -1.03
N GLN A 160 2.33 19.97 -0.23
CA GLN A 160 3.37 18.95 -0.23
C GLN A 160 2.79 17.56 0.03
N GLY A 161 3.10 16.59 -0.85
CA GLY A 161 2.60 15.21 -0.77
C GLY A 161 1.21 14.99 -1.37
N THR A 162 0.59 16.03 -1.93
CA THR A 162 -0.63 15.89 -2.72
C THR A 162 -0.32 15.61 -4.19
N ALA A 163 -1.27 15.02 -4.93
CA ALA A 163 -1.12 14.78 -6.37
C ALA A 163 -0.84 16.07 -7.14
N GLN A 164 -1.48 17.16 -6.75
CA GLN A 164 -1.26 18.48 -7.38
C GLN A 164 0.16 19.00 -7.11
N GLY A 165 0.66 18.85 -5.86
CA GLY A 165 2.04 19.20 -5.53
C GLY A 165 3.06 18.39 -6.32
N ASP A 166 2.82 17.08 -6.49
CA ASP A 166 3.68 16.19 -7.29
C ASP A 166 3.65 16.57 -8.79
N GLN A 167 2.49 16.94 -9.34
CA GLN A 167 2.37 17.42 -10.71
C GLN A 167 3.16 18.73 -10.90
N SER A 168 3.10 19.63 -9.94
CA SER A 168 3.87 20.87 -9.96
C SER A 168 5.38 20.64 -9.92
N VAL A 169 5.85 19.69 -9.10
CA VAL A 169 7.26 19.30 -9.08
C VAL A 169 7.68 18.70 -10.44
N ALA A 170 6.85 17.84 -11.03
CA ALA A 170 7.12 17.25 -12.35
C ALA A 170 7.20 18.33 -13.44
N ALA A 171 6.27 19.30 -13.45
CA ALA A 171 6.27 20.42 -14.38
C ALA A 171 7.54 21.26 -14.27
N VAL A 172 7.98 21.60 -13.05
CA VAL A 172 9.23 22.32 -12.82
C VAL A 172 10.43 21.54 -13.35
N ARG A 173 10.50 20.22 -13.13
CA ARG A 173 11.58 19.36 -13.68
C ARG A 173 11.56 19.35 -15.21
N ASP A 174 10.38 19.34 -15.81
CA ASP A 174 10.25 19.39 -17.27
C ASP A 174 10.67 20.75 -17.84
N ILE A 175 10.38 21.85 -17.14
CA ILE A 175 10.89 23.18 -17.50
C ILE A 175 12.42 23.20 -17.45
N VAL A 176 13.02 22.76 -16.35
CA VAL A 176 14.49 22.69 -16.20
C VAL A 176 15.11 21.83 -17.30
N LYS A 177 14.49 20.68 -17.61
CA LYS A 177 14.96 19.79 -18.68
C LYS A 177 14.86 20.43 -20.08
N ARG A 178 13.79 21.18 -20.35
CA ARG A 178 13.60 21.88 -21.64
C ARG A 178 14.55 23.05 -21.81
N THR A 179 14.89 23.78 -20.73
CA THR A 179 15.83 24.89 -20.76
C THR A 179 17.29 24.45 -20.67
N SER A 180 17.56 23.24 -20.19
CA SER A 180 18.93 22.70 -20.06
C SER A 180 19.81 22.80 -21.32
N PRO A 181 19.31 22.67 -22.57
CA PRO A 181 20.13 22.89 -23.77
C PRO A 181 20.70 24.31 -23.91
N SER A 182 20.07 25.31 -23.29
CA SER A 182 20.52 26.70 -23.26
C SER A 182 21.55 26.97 -22.14
N ALA A 183 21.76 26.00 -21.24
CA ALA A 183 22.70 26.13 -20.14
C ALA A 183 24.17 26.13 -20.66
N PRO A 184 25.05 26.92 -20.06
CA PRO A 184 26.48 26.84 -20.32
C PRO A 184 26.99 25.42 -20.04
N LYS A 185 28.00 24.93 -20.81
CA LYS A 185 28.45 23.53 -20.72
C LYS A 185 29.02 23.13 -19.34
N ASP A 186 29.43 24.12 -18.56
CA ASP A 186 30.02 23.91 -17.22
C ASP A 186 29.05 24.17 -16.09
N VAL A 187 27.75 24.44 -16.40
CA VAL A 187 26.69 24.70 -15.41
C VAL A 187 25.71 23.54 -15.38
N GLU A 188 25.55 22.94 -14.23
CA GLU A 188 24.53 21.93 -13.95
C GLU A 188 23.37 22.55 -13.15
N THR A 189 22.15 22.08 -13.39
CA THR A 189 20.96 22.61 -12.76
C THR A 189 20.23 21.50 -12.03
N TYR A 190 19.95 21.72 -10.75
CA TYR A 190 19.30 20.76 -9.86
C TYR A 190 17.98 21.31 -9.32
N VAL A 191 16.98 20.45 -9.22
CA VAL A 191 15.71 20.76 -8.55
C VAL A 191 15.75 20.13 -7.17
N ALA A 192 15.76 20.94 -6.13
CA ALA A 192 15.87 20.55 -4.72
C ALA A 192 14.75 21.19 -3.88
N GLY A 193 14.72 20.90 -2.59
CA GLY A 193 13.74 21.48 -1.66
C GLY A 193 12.77 20.46 -1.09
N ALA A 194 11.82 20.95 -0.27
CA ALA A 194 10.94 20.08 0.48
C ALA A 194 9.94 19.31 -0.41
N ALA A 195 9.32 19.99 -1.38
CA ALA A 195 8.37 19.35 -2.29
C ALA A 195 9.03 18.36 -3.25
N PRO A 196 10.14 18.68 -3.95
CA PRO A 196 10.87 17.70 -4.74
C PRO A 196 11.36 16.47 -3.95
N LEU A 197 11.84 16.65 -2.72
CA LEU A 197 12.26 15.56 -1.86
C LEU A 197 11.10 14.63 -1.51
N ALA A 198 9.94 15.21 -1.14
CA ALA A 198 8.74 14.43 -0.86
C ALA A 198 8.27 13.62 -2.08
N SER A 199 8.26 14.26 -3.26
CA SER A 199 7.94 13.61 -4.52
C SER A 199 8.89 12.47 -4.85
N ASP A 200 10.21 12.67 -4.69
CA ASP A 200 11.21 11.61 -4.91
C ASP A 200 11.05 10.44 -3.95
N MET A 201 10.75 10.70 -2.68
CA MET A 201 10.47 9.65 -1.70
C MET A 201 9.25 8.82 -2.11
N GLN A 202 8.18 9.48 -2.58
CA GLN A 202 6.95 8.81 -3.04
C GLN A 202 7.21 7.98 -4.31
N HIS A 203 7.87 8.55 -5.30
CA HIS A 203 8.23 7.84 -6.53
C HIS A 203 9.21 6.68 -6.30
N ALA A 204 10.22 6.86 -5.47
CA ALA A 204 11.14 5.79 -5.09
C ALA A 204 10.42 4.66 -4.33
N GLY A 205 9.46 5.02 -3.45
CA GLY A 205 8.56 4.09 -2.79
C GLY A 205 7.78 3.26 -3.81
N ASN A 206 7.03 3.91 -4.69
CA ASN A 206 6.19 3.25 -5.70
C ASN A 206 6.99 2.33 -6.64
N LYS A 207 8.16 2.77 -7.11
CA LYS A 207 9.04 1.94 -7.94
C LYS A 207 9.61 0.72 -7.20
N SER A 208 9.83 0.85 -5.90
CA SER A 208 10.36 -0.23 -5.06
C SER A 208 9.29 -1.26 -4.70
N ILE A 209 8.03 -0.86 -4.57
CA ILE A 209 6.92 -1.72 -4.14
C ILE A 209 6.77 -2.95 -5.04
N LEU A 210 6.82 -2.79 -6.36
CA LEU A 210 6.69 -3.93 -7.27
C LEU A 210 7.81 -4.95 -7.04
N LYS A 211 9.04 -4.50 -6.84
CA LYS A 211 10.19 -5.36 -6.55
C LYS A 211 10.05 -6.02 -5.17
N ILE A 212 9.67 -5.24 -4.15
CA ILE A 212 9.47 -5.75 -2.79
C ILE A 212 8.37 -6.80 -2.79
N THR A 213 7.22 -6.52 -3.42
CA THR A 213 6.11 -7.48 -3.51
C THR A 213 6.53 -8.77 -4.23
N ALA A 214 7.23 -8.66 -5.36
CA ALA A 214 7.70 -9.83 -6.09
C ALA A 214 8.67 -10.69 -5.26
N VAL A 215 9.64 -10.06 -4.59
CA VAL A 215 10.59 -10.75 -3.70
C VAL A 215 9.86 -11.39 -2.52
N THR A 216 8.91 -10.67 -1.90
CA THR A 216 8.09 -11.19 -0.80
C THR A 216 7.29 -12.42 -1.22
N VAL A 217 6.63 -12.38 -2.38
CA VAL A 217 5.87 -13.53 -2.91
C VAL A 217 6.80 -14.73 -3.16
N VAL A 218 7.99 -14.52 -3.71
CA VAL A 218 8.98 -15.59 -3.92
C VAL A 218 9.45 -16.18 -2.59
N ILE A 219 9.72 -15.35 -1.58
CA ILE A 219 10.11 -15.82 -0.24
C ILE A 219 8.97 -16.61 0.39
N ILE A 220 7.74 -16.10 0.38
CA ILE A 220 6.55 -16.78 0.91
C ILE A 220 6.35 -18.12 0.18
N PHE A 221 6.41 -18.15 -1.15
CA PHE A 221 6.31 -19.37 -1.95
C PHE A 221 7.34 -20.41 -1.52
N THR A 222 8.60 -19.98 -1.38
CA THR A 222 9.70 -20.86 -0.99
C THR A 222 9.51 -21.42 0.42
N LEU A 223 9.16 -20.57 1.41
CA LEU A 223 8.91 -20.99 2.78
C LEU A 223 7.72 -21.96 2.88
N LEU A 224 6.63 -21.66 2.18
CA LEU A 224 5.47 -22.55 2.12
C LEU A 224 5.80 -23.89 1.46
N LEU A 225 6.65 -23.86 0.42
CA LEU A 225 7.09 -25.09 -0.26
C LEU A 225 7.92 -25.97 0.67
N ILE A 226 8.82 -25.39 1.47
CA ILE A 226 9.59 -26.10 2.49
C ILE A 226 8.66 -26.67 3.55
N LEU A 227 7.67 -25.90 4.01
CA LEU A 227 6.74 -26.29 5.07
C LEU A 227 5.81 -27.42 4.62
N TYR A 228 5.15 -27.25 3.46
CA TYR A 228 4.11 -28.19 3.00
C TYR A 228 4.62 -29.28 2.06
N ARG A 229 5.82 -29.12 1.50
CA ARG A 229 6.43 -30.04 0.53
C ARG A 229 5.52 -30.44 -0.64
N SER A 230 4.57 -29.54 -0.99
CA SER A 230 3.57 -29.77 -2.02
C SER A 230 3.32 -28.47 -2.81
N VAL A 231 3.72 -28.47 -4.07
CA VAL A 231 3.54 -27.31 -4.97
C VAL A 231 2.06 -26.96 -5.14
N ILE A 232 1.19 -27.97 -5.27
CA ILE A 232 -0.26 -27.76 -5.47
C ILE A 232 -0.85 -27.04 -4.26
N THR A 233 -0.50 -27.47 -3.05
CA THR A 233 -0.96 -26.83 -1.81
C THR A 233 -0.54 -25.38 -1.72
N VAL A 234 0.72 -25.10 -2.06
CA VAL A 234 1.27 -23.74 -2.03
C VAL A 234 0.56 -22.84 -3.04
N ILE A 235 0.39 -23.31 -4.28
CA ILE A 235 -0.32 -22.55 -5.32
C ILE A 235 -1.75 -22.25 -4.88
N LEU A 236 -2.46 -23.23 -4.35
CA LEU A 236 -3.83 -23.03 -3.90
C LEU A 236 -3.92 -22.02 -2.74
N LEU A 237 -2.97 -22.05 -1.81
CA LEU A 237 -2.92 -21.10 -0.70
C LEU A 237 -2.62 -19.69 -1.21
N LEU A 238 -1.70 -19.53 -2.15
CA LEU A 238 -1.42 -18.24 -2.78
C LEU A 238 -2.60 -17.71 -3.61
N ILE A 239 -3.36 -18.57 -4.29
CA ILE A 239 -4.60 -18.18 -4.95
C ILE A 239 -5.60 -17.65 -3.92
N MET A 240 -5.74 -18.31 -2.77
CA MET A 240 -6.62 -17.86 -1.70
C MET A 240 -6.21 -16.48 -1.16
N VAL A 241 -4.91 -16.26 -0.93
CA VAL A 241 -4.36 -14.96 -0.53
C VAL A 241 -4.62 -13.89 -1.61
N GLY A 242 -4.47 -14.26 -2.89
CA GLY A 242 -4.79 -13.37 -4.01
C GLY A 242 -6.27 -12.96 -4.06
N VAL A 243 -7.17 -13.90 -3.83
CA VAL A 243 -8.63 -13.66 -3.74
C VAL A 243 -8.96 -12.72 -2.59
N GLU A 244 -8.37 -12.96 -1.43
CA GLU A 244 -8.52 -12.12 -0.24
C GLU A 244 -8.02 -10.68 -0.49
N LEU A 245 -6.80 -10.55 -1.02
CA LEU A 245 -6.22 -9.25 -1.36
C LEU A 245 -7.11 -8.48 -2.34
N ALA A 246 -7.59 -9.15 -3.40
CA ALA A 246 -8.48 -8.53 -4.38
C ALA A 246 -9.79 -8.06 -3.73
N ALA A 247 -10.35 -8.85 -2.82
CA ALA A 247 -11.56 -8.50 -2.09
C ALA A 247 -11.34 -7.29 -1.15
N ALA A 248 -10.25 -7.30 -0.38
CA ALA A 248 -9.90 -6.18 0.51
C ALA A 248 -9.68 -4.88 -0.28
N ARG A 249 -8.95 -4.94 -1.38
CA ARG A 249 -8.72 -3.80 -2.29
C ARG A 249 -10.04 -3.29 -2.87
N GLY A 250 -10.91 -4.18 -3.32
CA GLY A 250 -12.19 -3.81 -3.90
C GLY A 250 -13.12 -3.12 -2.91
N ILE A 251 -13.22 -3.63 -1.69
CA ILE A 251 -14.04 -3.02 -0.63
C ILE A 251 -13.50 -1.62 -0.29
N VAL A 252 -12.18 -1.50 -0.11
CA VAL A 252 -11.54 -0.22 0.25
C VAL A 252 -11.65 0.78 -0.91
N ALA A 253 -11.48 0.36 -2.17
CA ALA A 253 -11.65 1.22 -3.34
C ALA A 253 -13.09 1.75 -3.45
N PHE A 254 -14.07 0.86 -3.26
CA PHE A 254 -15.49 1.23 -3.28
C PHE A 254 -15.82 2.27 -2.20
N LEU A 255 -15.41 2.04 -0.96
CA LEU A 255 -15.67 2.95 0.16
C LEU A 255 -14.90 4.28 0.01
N GLY A 256 -13.66 4.24 -0.49
CA GLY A 256 -12.88 5.43 -0.79
C GLY A 256 -13.49 6.26 -1.92
N HIS A 257 -14.01 5.63 -2.96
CA HIS A 257 -14.71 6.31 -4.05
C HIS A 257 -15.97 7.04 -3.56
N HIS A 258 -16.69 6.47 -2.59
CA HIS A 258 -17.89 7.06 -1.99
C HIS A 258 -17.60 8.02 -0.82
N ASP A 259 -16.40 8.56 -0.69
CA ASP A 259 -16.03 9.56 0.33
C ASP A 259 -16.20 9.12 1.80
N VAL A 260 -16.20 7.80 2.07
CA VAL A 260 -16.29 7.30 3.45
C VAL A 260 -15.01 7.64 4.24
N PHE A 261 -13.87 7.65 3.57
CA PHE A 261 -12.57 8.05 4.12
C PHE A 261 -11.63 8.52 3.01
N VAL A 262 -10.60 9.25 3.41
CA VAL A 262 -9.52 9.69 2.51
C VAL A 262 -8.48 8.59 2.42
N LEU A 263 -7.99 8.32 1.21
CA LEU A 263 -6.93 7.38 0.93
C LEU A 263 -5.63 8.12 0.63
N SER A 264 -4.51 7.56 1.08
CA SER A 264 -3.19 7.95 0.62
C SER A 264 -2.53 6.77 -0.10
N THR A 265 -1.65 7.05 -1.04
CA THR A 265 -0.86 6.00 -1.74
C THR A 265 -0.14 5.08 -0.75
N PHE A 266 0.31 5.64 0.38
CA PHE A 266 0.93 4.83 1.43
C PHE A 266 -0.06 3.90 2.13
N ALA A 267 -1.29 4.34 2.39
CA ALA A 267 -2.34 3.50 2.96
C ALA A 267 -2.68 2.32 2.03
N VAL A 268 -2.73 2.57 0.71
CA VAL A 268 -2.93 1.52 -0.31
C VAL A 268 -1.82 0.47 -0.24
N ASN A 269 -0.57 0.90 -0.15
CA ASN A 269 0.59 0.01 -0.08
C ASN A 269 0.60 -0.82 1.22
N MET A 270 0.30 -0.19 2.35
CA MET A 270 0.20 -0.88 3.65
C MET A 270 -0.94 -1.88 3.68
N LEU A 271 -2.08 -1.57 3.05
CA LEU A 271 -3.19 -2.51 2.88
C LEU A 271 -2.73 -3.78 2.16
N VAL A 272 -1.99 -3.63 1.05
CA VAL A 272 -1.48 -4.77 0.27
C VAL A 272 -0.55 -5.65 1.12
N PHE A 273 0.44 -5.06 1.79
CA PHE A 273 1.37 -5.82 2.63
C PHE A 273 0.66 -6.50 3.80
N LEU A 274 -0.26 -5.80 4.46
CA LEU A 274 -1.00 -6.34 5.59
C LEU A 274 -1.90 -7.51 5.15
N SER A 275 -2.61 -7.37 4.03
CA SER A 275 -3.47 -8.44 3.50
C SER A 275 -2.65 -9.67 3.11
N ILE A 276 -1.53 -9.52 2.41
CA ILE A 276 -0.66 -10.64 2.05
C ILE A 276 -0.14 -11.36 3.32
N ALA A 277 0.31 -10.60 4.32
CA ALA A 277 0.81 -11.18 5.56
C ALA A 277 -0.28 -11.93 6.32
N ALA A 278 -1.42 -11.27 6.58
CA ALA A 278 -2.55 -11.86 7.30
C ALA A 278 -3.12 -13.08 6.57
N GLY A 279 -3.31 -12.97 5.25
CA GLY A 279 -3.81 -14.05 4.41
C GLY A 279 -2.92 -15.27 4.44
N THR A 280 -1.62 -15.06 4.36
CA THR A 280 -0.65 -16.15 4.44
C THR A 280 -0.67 -16.82 5.82
N ASP A 281 -0.59 -16.03 6.90
CA ASP A 281 -0.54 -16.57 8.26
C ASP A 281 -1.82 -17.31 8.62
N TYR A 282 -2.98 -16.72 8.38
CA TYR A 282 -4.25 -17.39 8.68
C TYR A 282 -4.49 -18.60 7.79
N GLY A 283 -4.06 -18.55 6.53
CA GLY A 283 -4.08 -19.70 5.63
C GLY A 283 -3.24 -20.86 6.15
N ILE A 284 -2.03 -20.56 6.66
CA ILE A 284 -1.15 -21.56 7.28
C ILE A 284 -1.82 -22.23 8.49
N PHE A 285 -2.44 -21.44 9.39
CA PHE A 285 -3.13 -21.96 10.57
C PHE A 285 -4.31 -22.86 10.20
N PHE A 286 -5.17 -22.42 9.29
CA PHE A 286 -6.31 -23.23 8.86
C PHE A 286 -5.88 -24.51 8.16
N PHE A 287 -4.96 -24.39 7.22
CA PHE A 287 -4.52 -25.54 6.43
C PHE A 287 -3.71 -26.54 7.27
N GLY A 288 -2.80 -26.05 8.12
CA GLY A 288 -2.00 -26.89 9.02
C GLY A 288 -2.90 -27.70 9.96
N ARG A 289 -3.87 -27.05 10.59
CA ARG A 289 -4.80 -27.74 11.49
C ARG A 289 -5.72 -28.74 10.75
N TYR A 290 -6.13 -28.40 9.53
CA TYR A 290 -6.90 -29.30 8.69
C TYR A 290 -6.08 -30.56 8.34
N GLN A 291 -4.83 -30.40 7.94
CA GLN A 291 -3.95 -31.56 7.65
C GLN A 291 -3.75 -32.42 8.89
N GLU A 292 -3.49 -31.83 10.05
CA GLU A 292 -3.34 -32.53 11.31
C GLU A 292 -4.58 -33.42 11.63
N ALA A 293 -5.77 -32.85 11.50
CA ALA A 293 -7.03 -33.56 11.71
C ALA A 293 -7.21 -34.68 10.68
N ARG A 294 -6.81 -34.50 9.43
CA ARG A 294 -6.83 -35.54 8.38
C ARG A 294 -5.84 -36.65 8.64
N GLN A 295 -4.65 -36.30 9.13
CA GLN A 295 -3.63 -37.32 9.55
C GLN A 295 -4.07 -38.13 10.75
N ALA A 296 -4.85 -37.53 11.65
CA ALA A 296 -5.47 -38.27 12.76
C ALA A 296 -6.62 -39.21 12.34
N GLY A 297 -6.85 -39.40 11.03
CA GLY A 297 -7.86 -40.32 10.48
C GLY A 297 -9.27 -39.76 10.41
N GLN A 298 -9.47 -38.46 10.69
CA GLN A 298 -10.79 -37.84 10.57
C GLN A 298 -11.22 -37.76 9.10
N ASP A 299 -12.50 -37.98 8.82
CA ASP A 299 -13.08 -37.73 7.51
C ASP A 299 -13.06 -36.26 7.17
N ARG A 300 -13.30 -35.89 5.88
CA ARG A 300 -13.21 -34.50 5.41
C ARG A 300 -14.12 -33.54 6.16
N GLU A 301 -15.32 -34.00 6.48
CA GLU A 301 -16.32 -33.16 7.15
C GLU A 301 -15.94 -32.92 8.60
N THR A 302 -15.57 -33.97 9.33
CA THR A 302 -15.14 -33.87 10.72
C THR A 302 -13.86 -33.04 10.86
N ALA A 303 -12.87 -33.25 10.01
CA ALA A 303 -11.64 -32.49 9.99
C ALA A 303 -11.91 -30.98 9.76
N TYR A 304 -12.86 -30.62 8.88
CA TYR A 304 -13.27 -29.24 8.67
C TYR A 304 -13.84 -28.63 9.96
N TYR A 305 -14.83 -29.28 10.60
CA TYR A 305 -15.42 -28.74 11.82
C TYR A 305 -14.44 -28.65 12.98
N THR A 306 -13.54 -29.63 13.10
CA THR A 306 -12.47 -29.63 14.10
C THR A 306 -11.53 -28.44 13.90
N THR A 307 -11.11 -28.20 12.66
CA THR A 307 -10.26 -27.07 12.29
C THR A 307 -10.95 -25.74 12.56
N TYR A 308 -12.17 -25.59 12.07
CA TYR A 308 -12.91 -24.36 12.23
C TYR A 308 -13.12 -24.00 13.71
N ARG A 309 -13.48 -24.98 14.53
CA ARG A 309 -13.68 -24.79 15.96
C ARG A 309 -12.41 -24.36 16.70
N SER A 310 -11.26 -24.86 16.30
CA SER A 310 -9.99 -24.54 16.97
C SER A 310 -9.32 -23.28 16.44
N VAL A 311 -9.41 -22.98 15.14
CA VAL A 311 -8.66 -21.89 14.50
C VAL A 311 -9.49 -20.62 14.37
N ALA A 312 -10.77 -20.70 14.04
CA ALA A 312 -11.57 -19.51 13.77
C ALA A 312 -11.64 -18.51 14.96
N PRO A 313 -11.76 -18.94 16.24
CA PRO A 313 -11.73 -18.00 17.36
C PRO A 313 -10.39 -17.27 17.48
N VAL A 314 -9.29 -17.96 17.21
CA VAL A 314 -7.92 -17.38 17.27
C VAL A 314 -7.74 -16.35 16.16
N VAL A 315 -8.11 -16.68 14.94
CA VAL A 315 -8.03 -15.79 13.77
C VAL A 315 -8.91 -14.56 13.96
N LEU A 316 -10.15 -14.74 14.45
CA LEU A 316 -11.05 -13.62 14.74
C LEU A 316 -10.48 -12.71 15.83
N ALA A 317 -10.01 -13.28 16.95
CA ALA A 317 -9.44 -12.49 18.04
C ALA A 317 -8.20 -11.71 17.57
N SER A 318 -7.27 -12.37 16.89
CA SER A 318 -6.08 -11.75 16.32
C SER A 318 -6.44 -10.67 15.32
N GLY A 319 -7.32 -10.97 14.36
CA GLY A 319 -7.72 -10.02 13.32
C GLY A 319 -8.42 -8.78 13.87
N VAL A 320 -9.32 -8.94 14.84
CA VAL A 320 -9.98 -7.80 15.50
C VAL A 320 -8.97 -6.99 16.31
N THR A 321 -8.02 -7.63 16.99
CA THR A 321 -6.97 -6.94 17.73
C THR A 321 -6.07 -6.11 16.81
N ILE A 322 -5.64 -6.68 15.69
CA ILE A 322 -4.81 -5.98 14.69
C ILE A 322 -5.61 -4.84 14.05
N ALA A 323 -6.86 -5.09 13.63
CA ALA A 323 -7.72 -4.06 13.06
C ALA A 323 -7.96 -2.91 14.05
N GLY A 324 -8.19 -3.22 15.33
CA GLY A 324 -8.33 -2.22 16.39
C GLY A 324 -7.06 -1.40 16.62
N ALA A 325 -5.90 -2.05 16.65
CA ALA A 325 -4.61 -1.38 16.77
C ALA A 325 -4.34 -0.42 15.61
N ILE A 326 -4.62 -0.86 14.37
CA ILE A 326 -4.47 -0.03 13.18
C ILE A 326 -5.49 1.11 13.17
N LEU A 327 -6.73 0.86 13.60
CA LEU A 327 -7.75 1.90 13.72
C LEU A 327 -7.32 3.03 14.66
N CYS A 328 -6.51 2.75 15.67
CA CYS A 328 -5.95 3.79 16.56
C CYS A 328 -5.10 4.82 15.80
N LEU A 329 -4.54 4.49 14.65
CA LEU A 329 -3.82 5.44 13.80
C LEU A 329 -4.74 6.56 13.29
N HIS A 330 -6.03 6.32 13.19
CA HIS A 330 -7.01 7.36 12.81
C HIS A 330 -7.05 8.54 13.79
N PHE A 331 -6.67 8.33 15.04
CA PHE A 331 -6.64 9.36 16.09
C PHE A 331 -5.30 10.10 16.15
N THR A 332 -4.34 9.80 15.28
CA THR A 332 -3.07 10.51 15.22
C THR A 332 -3.25 11.90 14.61
N ARG A 333 -2.36 12.84 14.94
CA ARG A 333 -2.40 14.21 14.38
C ARG A 333 -1.74 14.32 13.00
N LEU A 334 -0.92 13.34 12.61
CA LEU A 334 -0.28 13.33 11.29
C LEU A 334 -1.23 12.78 10.25
N PRO A 335 -1.65 13.57 9.24
CA PRO A 335 -2.60 13.14 8.21
C PRO A 335 -2.16 11.88 7.48
N TYR A 336 -0.85 11.73 7.29
CA TYR A 336 -0.22 10.57 6.68
C TYR A 336 -0.54 9.25 7.39
N PHE A 337 -0.49 9.21 8.73
CA PHE A 337 -0.88 8.02 9.50
C PHE A 337 -2.38 7.93 9.71
N GLN A 338 -3.05 9.07 9.86
CA GLN A 338 -4.49 9.12 10.06
C GLN A 338 -5.26 8.45 8.90
N THR A 339 -4.82 8.68 7.66
CA THR A 339 -5.44 8.12 6.46
C THR A 339 -5.24 6.60 6.33
N MET A 340 -4.33 5.98 7.09
CA MET A 340 -4.13 4.52 7.10
C MET A 340 -5.11 3.80 8.02
N GLY A 341 -5.58 4.45 9.10
CA GLY A 341 -6.31 3.80 10.19
C GLY A 341 -7.54 3.03 9.69
N ILE A 342 -8.46 3.71 9.06
CA ILE A 342 -9.74 3.12 8.60
C ILE A 342 -9.54 2.14 7.44
N PRO A 343 -8.85 2.51 6.33
CA PRO A 343 -8.71 1.61 5.18
C PRO A 343 -8.02 0.29 5.52
N CYS A 344 -6.92 0.34 6.29
CA CYS A 344 -6.17 -0.86 6.66
C CYS A 344 -6.94 -1.71 7.68
N ALA A 345 -7.70 -1.10 8.61
CA ALA A 345 -8.57 -1.85 9.53
C ALA A 345 -9.70 -2.58 8.78
N ILE A 346 -10.35 -1.92 7.82
CA ILE A 346 -11.37 -2.55 6.96
C ILE A 346 -10.74 -3.67 6.13
N GLY A 347 -9.60 -3.43 5.51
CA GLY A 347 -8.87 -4.43 4.75
C GLY A 347 -8.54 -5.66 5.59
N MET A 348 -8.05 -5.47 6.82
CA MET A 348 -7.76 -6.56 7.76
C MET A 348 -9.01 -7.38 8.11
N LEU A 349 -10.13 -6.71 8.38
CA LEU A 349 -11.40 -7.40 8.67
C LEU A 349 -11.94 -8.14 7.43
N ALA A 350 -11.78 -7.56 6.24
CA ALA A 350 -12.13 -8.23 4.98
C ALA A 350 -11.28 -9.48 4.76
N ALA A 351 -9.98 -9.42 5.07
CA ALA A 351 -9.06 -10.55 5.03
C ALA A 351 -9.51 -11.70 5.93
N VAL A 352 -9.80 -11.39 7.19
CA VAL A 352 -10.33 -12.38 8.15
C VAL A 352 -11.63 -13.01 7.67
N ALA A 353 -12.55 -12.20 7.13
CA ALA A 353 -13.82 -12.68 6.61
C ALA A 353 -13.63 -13.59 5.37
N ALA A 354 -12.74 -13.21 4.45
CA ALA A 354 -12.46 -13.97 3.24
C ALA A 354 -11.88 -15.34 3.58
N ILE A 355 -10.86 -15.42 4.45
CA ILE A 355 -10.26 -16.68 4.87
C ILE A 355 -11.26 -17.54 5.64
N GLY A 356 -11.97 -16.97 6.61
CA GLY A 356 -12.99 -17.69 7.38
C GLY A 356 -14.09 -18.31 6.51
N THR A 357 -14.31 -17.77 5.32
CA THR A 357 -15.35 -18.22 4.39
C THR A 357 -14.81 -19.07 3.24
N ALA A 358 -13.59 -18.83 2.77
CA ALA A 358 -12.99 -19.55 1.63
C ALA A 358 -12.57 -20.98 1.97
N VAL A 359 -12.13 -21.24 3.20
CA VAL A 359 -11.69 -22.56 3.67
C VAL A 359 -12.80 -23.64 3.63
N VAL A 360 -14.05 -23.20 3.49
CA VAL A 360 -15.23 -24.09 3.64
C VAL A 360 -15.37 -25.14 2.53
N ARG A 361 -14.94 -24.87 1.33
CA ARG A 361 -15.19 -25.76 0.18
C ARG A 361 -13.95 -26.10 -0.62
N TRP A 362 -12.84 -26.26 0.07
CA TRP A 362 -11.62 -26.66 -0.60
C TRP A 362 -11.79 -28.06 -1.24
N PRO A 363 -11.88 -28.16 -2.56
CA PRO A 363 -12.03 -29.44 -3.23
C PRO A 363 -10.65 -30.09 -3.39
N LEU A 364 -9.98 -30.46 -2.31
CA LEU A 364 -8.80 -31.27 -2.48
C LEU A 364 -9.20 -32.73 -2.66
N PRO A 365 -9.22 -33.27 -3.90
CA PRO A 365 -9.31 -34.71 -4.15
C PRO A 365 -7.99 -35.40 -3.80
N TRP A 366 -6.97 -34.63 -3.33
CA TRP A 366 -5.63 -35.14 -3.14
C TRP A 366 -5.43 -35.63 -1.71
N SER A 367 -5.54 -36.93 -1.52
CA SER A 367 -4.86 -37.64 -0.44
C SER A 367 -3.45 -37.94 -0.95
N PRO A 368 -2.38 -37.35 -0.35
CA PRO A 368 -1.02 -37.76 -0.70
C PRO A 368 -0.86 -39.25 -0.54
N PRO A 369 -0.09 -39.94 -1.41
CA PRO A 369 0.20 -41.35 -1.27
C PRO A 369 0.72 -41.66 0.14
N GLU A 370 0.32 -42.75 0.74
CA GLU A 370 0.72 -43.14 2.12
C GLU A 370 2.24 -43.15 2.31
N SER A 371 3.00 -43.40 1.25
CA SER A 371 4.45 -43.32 1.23
C SER A 371 5.05 -41.95 1.59
N TRP A 372 4.31 -40.86 1.41
CA TRP A 372 4.78 -39.50 1.75
C TRP A 372 4.66 -39.21 3.24
N TRP A 373 3.72 -39.88 3.92
CA TRP A 373 3.53 -39.76 5.35
C TRP A 373 4.58 -40.53 6.13
N GLN A 374 5.03 -41.67 5.60
CA GLN A 374 6.08 -42.50 6.21
C GLN A 374 7.45 -41.80 6.17
N ALA A 375 7.74 -41.00 5.15
CA ALA A 375 8.98 -40.22 5.08
C ALA A 375 9.04 -39.06 6.08
N GLY A 376 7.89 -38.49 6.47
CA GLY A 376 7.80 -37.41 7.47
C GLY A 376 7.90 -37.87 8.93
N SER A 377 7.43 -39.09 9.23
CA SER A 377 7.46 -39.65 10.58
C SER A 377 8.85 -40.09 11.06
N VAL A 378 9.80 -40.25 10.13
CA VAL A 378 11.20 -40.60 10.46
C VAL A 378 11.98 -39.41 11.02
N CYS A 379 11.55 -38.13 10.72
CA CYS A 379 12.24 -36.95 11.20
C CYS A 379 11.71 -36.39 12.54
N TRP A 380 10.60 -36.89 13.04
CA TRP A 380 10.02 -36.42 14.30
C TRP A 380 9.59 -37.56 15.20
N ASN A 381 10.58 -38.25 15.79
CA ASN A 381 10.36 -39.19 16.87
C ASN A 381 10.94 -38.60 18.17
N PRO A 382 10.11 -38.01 19.07
CA PRO A 382 10.59 -37.46 20.32
C PRO A 382 10.99 -38.50 21.37
N SER A 383 10.95 -39.80 21.04
CA SER A 383 11.28 -40.88 21.96
C SER A 383 12.69 -41.51 21.71
N ALA A 384 13.55 -40.84 20.92
CA ALA A 384 14.92 -41.28 20.68
C ALA A 384 15.95 -40.33 21.35
N SER A 385 15.73 -40.01 22.61
CA SER A 385 16.75 -39.41 23.49
C SER A 385 16.56 -39.95 24.89
#